data_a086c83364401bfda09ee78fa2955cae
#
_entry.id   a086c83364401bfda09ee78fa2955cae
#
_cell.length_a   1.000
_cell.length_b   1.000
_cell.length_c   1.000
_cell.angle_alpha   90.00
_cell.angle_beta   90.00
_cell.angle_gamma   90.00
#
_symmetry.space_group_name_H-M   'P 1'
#
loop_
_entity.id
_entity.type
_entity.pdbx_description
1 polymer ?
#
loop_
_entity_poly.entity_id
_entity_poly.type
_entity_poly.pdbx_seq_one_letter_code
_entity_poly.pdbx_strand_id
1 'polypeptide(L)'
;MKFYYLTIALIVTLTSCDQPTATSAEDAEQLSAAGSEPTTDRGIHVDTYFGTDVPDPYRWLEDDLSDDTSAWISQQNTSTRSFIDAISLREDVKKTVARLLNFERETAPFFAGGTRYFYRNSGLQNQRVLFRETEDLGEQVFLDPNTFSDDGTVSMSGVSFSEDGSRVAYQLSEGGSDWRSIVIRDVKTGAILEPPLVDVKFSGIEWLSNTGFFYSSYDKPDGSELSAKTDQHKLYFHRLGTPQSSDELVFGGSNEEKHRYVGADVGADGRYLVISAANSTSGNRLFVKDLSSGNDEFIVLFADESADGSLLESDDNLLLIQTNKDAPNGRVIAVDPQLPDPGQWIDVIPEGEFVLNANSGAGFLFAEYMVDAISRVTQFDLKGRMIRNIELPDLGTASGFSGEKDQEALYFTFTNYRIAPAIFTLDPKRGETTLYRASQSPFDGNRFKTEQVFFNSKDGT
;
A
#
# COMPACT_ATOMS: atom_id res chain seq x y z
N MET A 1 -3.65 -27.22 78.84
CA MET A 1 -3.85 -25.97 77.99
C MET A 1 -4.12 -26.49 76.56
N LYS A 2 -5.39 -26.53 76.20
CA LYS A 2 -5.80 -27.00 74.83
C LYS A 2 -5.90 -25.82 73.93
N PHE A 3 -5.08 -25.81 72.83
CA PHE A 3 -5.17 -24.82 71.75
C PHE A 3 -6.18 -25.31 70.70
N TYR A 4 -7.23 -24.53 70.49
CA TYR A 4 -8.18 -24.73 69.38
C TYR A 4 -7.64 -23.96 68.16
N TYR A 5 -7.42 -24.70 67.05
CA TYR A 5 -7.19 -24.10 65.74
C TYR A 5 -8.53 -23.79 65.07
N LEU A 6 -8.76 -22.50 64.82
CA LEU A 6 -9.92 -22.03 64.06
C LEU A 6 -9.52 -22.01 62.59
N THR A 7 -10.04 -22.92 61.80
CA THR A 7 -9.83 -22.96 60.34
C THR A 7 -10.89 -22.08 59.71
N ILE A 8 -10.47 -20.88 59.18
CA ILE A 8 -11.31 -20.01 58.37
C ILE A 8 -11.26 -20.54 56.94
N ALA A 9 -12.33 -21.13 56.46
CA ALA A 9 -12.51 -21.50 55.07
C ALA A 9 -12.90 -20.23 54.28
N LEU A 10 -11.94 -19.72 53.47
CA LEU A 10 -12.18 -18.63 52.53
C LEU A 10 -12.90 -19.25 51.30
N ILE A 11 -14.23 -19.01 51.20
CA ILE A 11 -14.98 -19.34 49.98
C ILE A 11 -14.68 -18.26 48.95
N VAL A 12 -13.79 -18.57 47.98
CA VAL A 12 -13.59 -17.77 46.79
C VAL A 12 -14.73 -18.12 45.83
N THR A 13 -15.72 -17.25 45.71
CA THR A 13 -16.70 -17.31 44.64
C THR A 13 -16.00 -16.90 43.34
N LEU A 14 -15.61 -17.89 42.56
CA LEU A 14 -15.25 -17.70 41.16
C LEU A 14 -16.52 -17.26 40.41
N THR A 15 -16.67 -15.97 40.16
CA THR A 15 -17.57 -15.47 39.11
C THR A 15 -17.03 -16.01 37.80
N SER A 16 -17.71 -16.99 37.23
CA SER A 16 -17.43 -17.50 35.91
C SER A 16 -17.54 -16.36 34.93
N CYS A 17 -16.44 -16.05 34.21
CA CYS A 17 -16.56 -15.39 32.93
C CYS A 17 -17.50 -16.23 32.07
N ASP A 18 -18.55 -15.63 31.54
CA ASP A 18 -19.41 -16.27 30.57
C ASP A 18 -18.52 -16.80 29.44
N GLN A 19 -18.40 -18.09 29.35
CA GLN A 19 -17.87 -18.73 28.15
C GLN A 19 -18.83 -18.37 27.01
N PRO A 20 -18.32 -18.04 25.82
CA PRO A 20 -19.17 -17.92 24.67
C PRO A 20 -20.00 -19.19 24.57
N THR A 21 -21.31 -19.07 24.59
CA THR A 21 -22.26 -20.16 24.45
C THR A 21 -21.84 -20.98 23.24
N ALA A 22 -21.50 -22.25 23.49
CA ALA A 22 -21.29 -23.20 22.41
C ALA A 22 -22.48 -23.11 21.46
N THR A 23 -22.20 -23.07 20.15
CA THR A 23 -23.19 -23.15 19.09
C THR A 23 -24.28 -24.16 19.52
N SER A 24 -25.54 -23.72 19.58
CA SER A 24 -26.60 -24.62 20.01
C SER A 24 -26.67 -25.83 19.06
N ALA A 25 -27.12 -26.96 19.54
CA ALA A 25 -27.30 -28.15 18.69
C ALA A 25 -28.25 -27.84 17.50
N GLU A 26 -29.18 -26.89 17.69
CA GLU A 26 -30.05 -26.38 16.62
C GLU A 26 -29.29 -25.60 15.57
N ASP A 27 -28.31 -24.74 15.94
CA ASP A 27 -27.46 -24.03 14.98
C ASP A 27 -26.58 -25.02 14.20
N ALA A 28 -26.06 -26.06 14.86
CA ALA A 28 -25.25 -27.11 14.21
C ALA A 28 -26.10 -27.94 13.23
N GLU A 29 -27.37 -28.19 13.57
CA GLU A 29 -28.31 -28.95 12.74
C GLU A 29 -28.80 -28.09 11.53
N GLN A 30 -29.02 -26.78 11.72
CA GLN A 30 -29.31 -25.86 10.64
C GLN A 30 -28.11 -25.68 9.69
N LEU A 31 -26.88 -25.61 10.21
CA LEU A 31 -25.67 -25.57 9.38
C LEU A 31 -25.43 -26.86 8.59
N SER A 32 -25.83 -28.03 9.12
CA SER A 32 -25.76 -29.30 8.41
C SER A 32 -26.88 -29.49 7.38
N ALA A 33 -27.98 -28.77 7.54
CA ALA A 33 -29.11 -28.78 6.59
C ALA A 33 -28.95 -27.79 5.42
N ALA A 34 -27.97 -26.87 5.49
CA ALA A 34 -27.58 -26.02 4.36
C ALA A 34 -26.92 -26.90 3.30
N GLY A 35 -27.64 -27.17 2.25
CA GLY A 35 -27.50 -28.09 1.15
C GLY A 35 -26.09 -28.62 0.81
N SER A 36 -26.06 -29.83 0.24
CA SER A 36 -24.80 -30.40 -0.30
C SER A 36 -24.09 -29.41 -1.21
N GLU A 37 -22.77 -29.26 -0.99
CA GLU A 37 -21.91 -28.47 -1.88
C GLU A 37 -22.18 -28.85 -3.35
N PRO A 38 -22.32 -27.88 -4.28
CA PRO A 38 -22.46 -28.19 -5.69
C PRO A 38 -21.29 -29.02 -6.18
N THR A 39 -21.55 -30.11 -6.87
CA THR A 39 -20.49 -30.92 -7.47
C THR A 39 -19.81 -30.15 -8.58
N THR A 40 -18.48 -30.16 -8.60
CA THR A 40 -17.69 -29.58 -9.70
C THR A 40 -17.36 -30.67 -10.70
N ASP A 41 -17.71 -30.45 -11.96
CA ASP A 41 -17.43 -31.37 -13.04
C ASP A 41 -15.93 -31.53 -13.27
N ARG A 42 -15.49 -32.77 -13.51
CA ARG A 42 -14.09 -33.11 -13.69
C ARG A 42 -13.80 -33.37 -15.16
N GLY A 43 -12.89 -32.55 -15.73
CA GLY A 43 -12.32 -32.77 -17.06
C GLY A 43 -11.20 -33.82 -17.08
N ILE A 44 -10.59 -34.00 -18.24
CA ILE A 44 -9.53 -34.97 -18.49
C ILE A 44 -8.19 -34.30 -18.82
N HIS A 45 -8.04 -33.00 -18.56
CA HIS A 45 -6.83 -32.25 -18.88
C HIS A 45 -5.63 -32.76 -18.06
N VAL A 46 -4.47 -32.85 -18.71
CA VAL A 46 -3.20 -33.28 -18.09
C VAL A 46 -2.09 -32.37 -18.60
N ASP A 47 -1.35 -31.76 -17.67
CA ASP A 47 -0.12 -31.04 -17.96
C ASP A 47 1.10 -31.94 -17.75
N THR A 48 2.16 -31.75 -18.51
CA THR A 48 3.42 -32.46 -18.33
C THR A 48 4.50 -31.48 -17.85
N TYR A 49 4.97 -31.65 -16.60
CA TYR A 49 6.06 -30.87 -16.03
C TYR A 49 7.30 -31.74 -15.82
N PHE A 50 8.42 -31.36 -16.44
CA PHE A 50 9.69 -32.09 -16.32
C PHE A 50 9.57 -33.60 -16.60
N GLY A 51 8.70 -33.99 -17.54
CA GLY A 51 8.45 -35.39 -17.89
C GLY A 51 7.49 -36.15 -16.95
N THR A 52 6.83 -35.44 -16.03
CA THR A 52 5.79 -35.99 -15.13
C THR A 52 4.42 -35.46 -15.52
N ASP A 53 3.48 -36.36 -15.75
CA ASP A 53 2.08 -36.02 -16.04
C ASP A 53 1.34 -35.65 -14.77
N VAL A 54 0.74 -34.45 -14.76
CA VAL A 54 -0.06 -33.89 -13.66
C VAL A 54 -1.48 -33.66 -14.14
N PRO A 55 -2.46 -34.48 -13.69
CA PRO A 55 -3.86 -34.27 -14.06
C PRO A 55 -4.40 -32.96 -13.46
N ASP A 56 -5.05 -32.16 -14.29
CA ASP A 56 -5.78 -30.96 -13.86
C ASP A 56 -7.25 -31.06 -14.31
N PRO A 57 -8.09 -31.74 -13.53
CA PRO A 57 -9.50 -31.95 -13.91
C PRO A 57 -10.34 -30.68 -13.87
N TYR A 58 -9.82 -29.58 -13.38
CA TYR A 58 -10.52 -28.31 -13.21
C TYR A 58 -9.96 -27.20 -14.12
N ARG A 59 -9.12 -27.54 -15.10
CA ARG A 59 -8.56 -26.60 -16.09
C ARG A 59 -9.62 -25.74 -16.77
N TRP A 60 -10.81 -26.26 -16.97
CA TRP A 60 -11.91 -25.55 -17.60
C TRP A 60 -12.36 -24.31 -16.82
N LEU A 61 -12.12 -24.25 -15.50
CA LEU A 61 -12.40 -23.06 -14.67
C LEU A 61 -11.47 -21.88 -14.95
N GLU A 62 -10.36 -22.09 -15.66
CA GLU A 62 -9.46 -21.00 -16.06
C GLU A 62 -10.02 -20.18 -17.23
N ASP A 63 -11.03 -20.71 -17.95
CA ASP A 63 -11.78 -19.95 -18.95
C ASP A 63 -12.92 -19.19 -18.26
N ASP A 64 -12.59 -18.01 -17.75
CA ASP A 64 -13.50 -17.11 -17.05
C ASP A 64 -14.55 -16.46 -17.96
N LEU A 65 -14.38 -16.55 -19.30
CA LEU A 65 -15.34 -16.05 -20.28
C LEU A 65 -16.37 -17.12 -20.70
N SER A 66 -16.20 -18.37 -20.24
CA SER A 66 -17.13 -19.45 -20.62
C SER A 66 -18.44 -19.41 -19.84
N ASP A 67 -19.53 -19.80 -20.49
CA ASP A 67 -20.85 -19.96 -19.87
C ASP A 67 -20.81 -21.00 -18.72
N ASP A 68 -20.02 -22.07 -18.89
CA ASP A 68 -19.89 -23.13 -17.89
C ASP A 68 -19.25 -22.63 -16.59
N THR A 69 -18.17 -21.84 -16.68
CA THR A 69 -17.53 -21.22 -15.52
C THR A 69 -18.47 -20.22 -14.84
N SER A 70 -19.17 -19.40 -15.60
CA SER A 70 -20.16 -18.46 -15.09
C SER A 70 -21.31 -19.17 -14.37
N ALA A 71 -21.82 -20.28 -14.93
CA ALA A 71 -22.87 -21.08 -14.31
C ALA A 71 -22.36 -21.74 -12.99
N TRP A 72 -21.14 -22.26 -12.98
CA TRP A 72 -20.52 -22.85 -11.79
C TRP A 72 -20.35 -21.79 -10.67
N ILE A 73 -19.84 -20.61 -10.99
CA ILE A 73 -19.70 -19.48 -10.02
C ILE A 73 -21.07 -19.15 -9.43
N SER A 74 -22.13 -19.05 -10.25
CA SER A 74 -23.47 -18.75 -9.80
C SER A 74 -24.02 -19.82 -8.83
N GLN A 75 -23.78 -21.10 -9.09
CA GLN A 75 -24.17 -22.21 -8.22
C GLN A 75 -23.41 -22.19 -6.89
N GLN A 76 -22.08 -21.99 -6.92
CA GLN A 76 -21.24 -21.88 -5.71
C GLN A 76 -21.68 -20.69 -4.85
N ASN A 77 -21.92 -19.53 -5.46
CA ASN A 77 -22.41 -18.35 -4.74
C ASN A 77 -23.78 -18.59 -4.12
N THR A 78 -24.70 -19.28 -4.79
CA THR A 78 -26.02 -19.61 -4.26
C THR A 78 -25.89 -20.51 -3.02
N SER A 79 -25.06 -21.56 -3.07
CA SER A 79 -24.80 -22.44 -1.95
C SER A 79 -24.16 -21.69 -0.78
N THR A 80 -23.12 -20.89 -1.06
CA THR A 80 -22.42 -20.07 -0.04
C THR A 80 -23.39 -19.08 0.64
N ARG A 81 -24.24 -18.40 -0.14
CA ARG A 81 -25.21 -17.47 0.42
C ARG A 81 -26.25 -18.16 1.27
N SER A 82 -26.76 -19.31 0.82
CA SER A 82 -27.71 -20.11 1.62
C SER A 82 -27.12 -20.49 2.97
N PHE A 83 -25.85 -20.90 3.00
CA PHE A 83 -25.15 -21.23 4.24
C PHE A 83 -24.94 -20.01 5.15
N ILE A 84 -24.37 -18.93 4.61
CA ILE A 84 -24.01 -17.74 5.39
C ILE A 84 -25.28 -17.03 5.91
N ASP A 85 -26.33 -16.94 5.11
CA ASP A 85 -27.57 -16.24 5.47
C ASP A 85 -28.38 -17.01 6.52
N ALA A 86 -28.15 -18.32 6.66
CA ALA A 86 -28.75 -19.15 7.73
C ALA A 86 -28.09 -18.96 9.11
N ILE A 87 -26.93 -18.29 9.19
CA ILE A 87 -26.24 -18.04 10.47
C ILE A 87 -27.03 -17.02 11.30
N SER A 88 -27.60 -17.45 12.43
CA SER A 88 -28.47 -16.63 13.29
C SER A 88 -27.80 -15.34 13.79
N LEU A 89 -26.49 -15.38 14.08
CA LEU A 89 -25.73 -14.22 14.58
C LEU A 89 -25.33 -13.23 13.48
N ARG A 90 -25.51 -13.57 12.21
CA ARG A 90 -24.99 -12.77 11.09
C ARG A 90 -25.48 -11.33 11.11
N GLU A 91 -26.79 -11.12 11.29
CA GLU A 91 -27.35 -9.77 11.28
C GLU A 91 -26.93 -8.92 12.49
N ASP A 92 -26.74 -9.52 13.65
CA ASP A 92 -26.27 -8.81 14.85
C ASP A 92 -24.78 -8.45 14.74
N VAL A 93 -23.95 -9.35 14.19
CA VAL A 93 -22.56 -9.05 13.85
C VAL A 93 -22.50 -7.92 12.84
N LYS A 94 -23.26 -8.00 11.73
CA LYS A 94 -23.33 -6.97 10.69
C LYS A 94 -23.72 -5.59 11.27
N LYS A 95 -24.75 -5.53 12.10
CA LYS A 95 -25.18 -4.28 12.77
C LYS A 95 -24.09 -3.75 13.70
N THR A 96 -23.42 -4.61 14.44
CA THR A 96 -22.35 -4.23 15.35
C THR A 96 -21.15 -3.68 14.61
N VAL A 97 -20.69 -4.37 13.56
CA VAL A 97 -19.59 -3.91 12.70
C VAL A 97 -19.95 -2.59 12.04
N ALA A 98 -21.15 -2.47 11.44
CA ALA A 98 -21.61 -1.23 10.84
C ALA A 98 -21.61 -0.06 11.84
N ARG A 99 -22.10 -0.26 13.06
CA ARG A 99 -22.09 0.76 14.13
C ARG A 99 -20.67 1.18 14.53
N LEU A 100 -19.75 0.21 14.63
CA LEU A 100 -18.35 0.47 15.02
C LEU A 100 -17.56 1.17 13.91
N LEU A 101 -17.88 0.92 12.65
CA LEU A 101 -17.20 1.53 11.49
C LEU A 101 -17.85 2.82 11.00
N ASN A 102 -19.07 3.15 11.46
CA ASN A 102 -19.80 4.34 11.04
C ASN A 102 -19.33 5.59 11.79
N PHE A 103 -18.10 6.01 11.50
CA PHE A 103 -17.53 7.28 11.97
C PHE A 103 -16.61 7.86 10.90
N GLU A 104 -16.46 9.17 10.93
CA GLU A 104 -15.58 9.87 9.98
C GLU A 104 -14.11 9.47 10.17
N ARG A 105 -13.46 9.16 9.05
CA ARG A 105 -12.04 8.79 8.99
C ARG A 105 -11.35 9.61 7.93
N GLU A 106 -10.23 10.20 8.29
CA GLU A 106 -9.37 10.95 7.37
C GLU A 106 -7.98 10.36 7.30
N THR A 107 -7.28 10.63 6.20
CA THR A 107 -5.85 10.37 6.08
C THR A 107 -5.06 11.60 6.49
N ALA A 108 -3.78 11.41 6.81
CA ALA A 108 -2.84 12.52 6.83
C ALA A 108 -2.93 13.29 5.49
N PRO A 109 -2.90 14.63 5.53
CA PRO A 109 -2.91 15.40 4.30
C PRO A 109 -1.57 15.31 3.56
N PHE A 110 -1.63 15.51 2.25
CA PHE A 110 -0.48 15.69 1.38
C PHE A 110 -0.63 16.97 0.56
N PHE A 111 0.43 17.43 -0.07
CA PHE A 111 0.44 18.66 -0.82
C PHE A 111 0.78 18.40 -2.29
N ALA A 112 0.21 19.20 -3.17
CA ALA A 112 0.56 19.23 -4.58
C ALA A 112 0.30 20.65 -5.12
N GLY A 113 1.31 21.26 -5.74
CA GLY A 113 1.23 22.64 -6.24
C GLY A 113 0.77 23.63 -5.16
N GLY A 114 1.23 23.48 -3.92
CA GLY A 114 0.86 24.32 -2.79
C GLY A 114 -0.57 24.13 -2.25
N THR A 115 -1.36 23.24 -2.84
CA THR A 115 -2.72 22.92 -2.38
C THR A 115 -2.70 21.69 -1.49
N ARG A 116 -3.45 21.72 -0.38
CA ARG A 116 -3.61 20.61 0.55
C ARG A 116 -4.69 19.66 0.08
N TYR A 117 -4.38 18.36 0.07
CA TYR A 117 -5.31 17.27 -0.26
C TYR A 117 -5.36 16.24 0.87
N PHE A 118 -6.50 15.60 1.04
CA PHE A 118 -6.68 14.49 1.99
C PHE A 118 -7.87 13.63 1.59
N TYR A 119 -7.84 12.37 2.00
CA TYR A 119 -8.98 11.48 1.80
C TYR A 119 -9.86 11.46 3.05
N ARG A 120 -11.19 11.49 2.83
CA ARG A 120 -12.18 11.36 3.89
C ARG A 120 -13.21 10.29 3.53
N ASN A 121 -13.61 9.50 4.52
CA ASN A 121 -14.77 8.63 4.47
C ASN A 121 -15.70 9.01 5.61
N SER A 122 -16.96 9.33 5.32
CA SER A 122 -17.94 9.79 6.32
C SER A 122 -18.47 8.68 7.23
N GLY A 123 -18.04 7.43 7.00
CA GLY A 123 -18.42 6.27 7.80
C GLY A 123 -18.56 5.01 6.95
N LEU A 124 -19.70 4.83 6.29
CA LEU A 124 -20.03 3.63 5.52
C LEU A 124 -19.98 3.82 3.99
N GLN A 125 -19.35 4.87 3.51
CA GLN A 125 -19.10 5.03 2.08
C GLN A 125 -18.21 3.89 1.57
N ASN A 126 -18.45 3.42 0.34
CA ASN A 126 -17.69 2.36 -0.30
C ASN A 126 -16.21 2.73 -0.42
N GLN A 127 -15.93 3.96 -0.88
CA GLN A 127 -14.60 4.46 -1.12
C GLN A 127 -14.38 5.79 -0.39
N ARG A 128 -13.13 6.11 -0.10
CA ARG A 128 -12.74 7.42 0.43
C ARG A 128 -12.85 8.47 -0.68
N VAL A 129 -13.38 9.63 -0.34
CA VAL A 129 -13.47 10.79 -1.21
C VAL A 129 -12.19 11.61 -1.07
N LEU A 130 -11.61 12.05 -2.17
CA LEU A 130 -10.48 12.98 -2.16
C LEU A 130 -11.00 14.40 -2.07
N PHE A 131 -10.57 15.12 -1.03
CA PHE A 131 -10.83 16.51 -0.78
C PHE A 131 -9.61 17.35 -1.11
N ARG A 132 -9.84 18.61 -1.45
CA ARG A 132 -8.82 19.66 -1.47
C ARG A 132 -9.22 20.79 -0.56
N GLU A 133 -8.25 21.52 -0.03
CA GLU A 133 -8.47 22.74 0.71
C GLU A 133 -7.74 23.89 0.07
N THR A 134 -8.48 24.98 -0.22
CA THR A 134 -7.97 26.22 -0.78
C THR A 134 -8.28 27.37 0.17
N GLU A 135 -7.45 28.43 0.17
CA GLU A 135 -7.65 29.61 1.02
C GLU A 135 -9.02 30.28 0.79
N ASP A 136 -9.45 30.37 -0.47
CA ASP A 136 -10.66 31.08 -0.85
C ASP A 136 -11.97 30.35 -0.53
N LEU A 137 -11.96 29.00 -0.65
CA LEU A 137 -13.18 28.18 -0.65
C LEU A 137 -13.20 27.14 0.48
N GLY A 138 -12.12 27.02 1.26
CA GLY A 138 -11.99 26.00 2.30
C GLY A 138 -11.96 24.57 1.73
N GLU A 139 -12.47 23.62 2.50
CA GLU A 139 -12.52 22.21 2.10
C GLU A 139 -13.59 21.95 1.03
N GLN A 140 -13.20 21.27 -0.05
CA GLN A 140 -14.08 20.92 -1.15
C GLN A 140 -13.83 19.47 -1.58
N VAL A 141 -14.90 18.80 -2.06
CA VAL A 141 -14.72 17.53 -2.79
C VAL A 141 -13.94 17.81 -4.06
N PHE A 142 -12.86 17.05 -4.25
CA PHE A 142 -12.04 17.11 -5.47
C PHE A 142 -12.33 15.94 -6.41
N LEU A 143 -12.28 14.70 -5.91
CA LEU A 143 -12.67 13.50 -6.65
C LEU A 143 -13.50 12.60 -5.72
N ASP A 144 -14.70 12.22 -6.17
CA ASP A 144 -15.55 11.27 -5.46
C ASP A 144 -15.71 9.97 -6.26
N PRO A 145 -14.92 8.93 -5.94
CA PRO A 145 -14.99 7.66 -6.67
C PRO A 145 -16.32 6.93 -6.47
N ASN A 146 -17.11 7.26 -5.44
CA ASN A 146 -18.43 6.67 -5.26
C ASN A 146 -19.44 7.09 -6.35
N THR A 147 -19.08 8.05 -7.19
CA THR A 147 -19.90 8.54 -8.31
C THR A 147 -19.44 8.04 -9.68
N PHE A 148 -18.39 7.20 -9.74
CA PHE A 148 -17.81 6.77 -11.02
C PHE A 148 -18.58 5.62 -11.67
N SER A 149 -19.38 4.86 -10.91
CA SER A 149 -20.30 3.85 -11.41
C SER A 149 -21.54 3.75 -10.53
N ASP A 150 -22.68 3.40 -11.14
CA ASP A 150 -23.94 3.28 -10.43
C ASP A 150 -23.98 2.09 -9.45
N ASP A 151 -23.24 1.03 -9.76
CA ASP A 151 -23.16 -0.21 -8.96
C ASP A 151 -21.97 -0.21 -7.96
N GLY A 152 -21.11 0.83 -7.97
CA GLY A 152 -19.97 0.96 -7.09
C GLY A 152 -18.82 0.01 -7.38
N THR A 153 -18.77 -0.60 -8.57
CA THR A 153 -17.71 -1.54 -8.98
C THR A 153 -16.45 -0.87 -9.50
N VAL A 154 -16.50 0.43 -9.86
CA VAL A 154 -15.32 1.19 -10.27
C VAL A 154 -14.61 1.76 -9.06
N SER A 155 -13.34 1.44 -8.91
CA SER A 155 -12.48 1.97 -7.84
C SER A 155 -11.39 2.88 -8.36
N MET A 156 -11.01 3.88 -7.54
CA MET A 156 -9.93 4.83 -7.82
C MET A 156 -8.68 4.51 -7.02
N SER A 157 -7.53 4.61 -7.65
CA SER A 157 -6.21 4.47 -7.01
C SER A 157 -5.17 5.32 -7.72
N GLY A 158 -3.92 5.30 -7.25
CA GLY A 158 -2.77 5.86 -7.94
C GLY A 158 -2.92 7.33 -8.33
N VAL A 159 -3.45 8.18 -7.44
CA VAL A 159 -3.56 9.63 -7.70
C VAL A 159 -2.18 10.27 -7.64
N SER A 160 -1.77 10.91 -8.72
CA SER A 160 -0.50 11.63 -8.83
C SER A 160 -0.69 12.97 -9.54
N PHE A 161 0.00 14.00 -9.07
CA PHE A 161 -0.09 15.36 -9.59
C PHE A 161 1.18 15.72 -10.37
N SER A 162 1.02 16.58 -11.39
CA SER A 162 2.16 17.20 -12.03
C SER A 162 2.92 18.09 -11.05
N GLU A 163 4.19 18.38 -11.34
CA GLU A 163 5.08 19.14 -10.46
C GLU A 163 4.49 20.49 -10.01
N ASP A 164 3.84 21.22 -10.91
CA ASP A 164 3.17 22.49 -10.58
C ASP A 164 1.77 22.33 -9.99
N GLY A 165 1.29 21.11 -9.81
CA GLY A 165 -0.05 20.79 -9.31
C GLY A 165 -1.19 21.18 -10.25
N SER A 166 -0.91 21.58 -11.50
CA SER A 166 -1.96 22.01 -12.44
C SER A 166 -2.74 20.86 -13.06
N ARG A 167 -2.19 19.65 -13.03
CA ARG A 167 -2.77 18.44 -13.59
C ARG A 167 -2.77 17.32 -12.57
N VAL A 168 -3.74 16.44 -12.67
CA VAL A 168 -3.82 15.21 -11.88
C VAL A 168 -4.08 14.04 -12.80
N ALA A 169 -3.36 12.95 -12.59
CA ALA A 169 -3.63 11.66 -13.19
C ALA A 169 -4.01 10.65 -12.10
N TYR A 170 -4.99 9.79 -12.38
CA TYR A 170 -5.42 8.76 -11.44
C TYR A 170 -5.88 7.52 -12.18
N GLN A 171 -5.76 6.39 -11.51
CA GLN A 171 -6.10 5.08 -12.06
C GLN A 171 -7.51 4.66 -11.67
N LEU A 172 -8.21 4.03 -12.61
CA LEU A 172 -9.51 3.40 -12.40
C LEU A 172 -9.40 1.89 -12.65
N SER A 173 -9.97 1.11 -11.75
CA SER A 173 -10.14 -0.34 -11.87
C SER A 173 -11.62 -0.68 -11.90
N GLU A 174 -12.04 -1.54 -12.82
CA GLU A 174 -13.40 -2.04 -12.91
C GLU A 174 -13.48 -3.46 -12.36
N GLY A 175 -14.47 -3.72 -11.50
CA GLY A 175 -14.74 -5.04 -10.93
C GLY A 175 -13.58 -5.65 -10.13
N GLY A 176 -12.61 -4.84 -9.67
CA GLY A 176 -11.44 -5.32 -8.96
C GLY A 176 -10.33 -5.87 -9.86
N SER A 177 -10.39 -5.62 -11.17
CA SER A 177 -9.35 -6.03 -12.12
C SER A 177 -8.01 -5.36 -11.80
N ASP A 178 -6.92 -6.08 -12.06
CA ASP A 178 -5.56 -5.50 -12.06
C ASP A 178 -5.30 -4.62 -13.28
N TRP A 179 -6.07 -4.82 -14.36
CA TRP A 179 -6.04 -3.93 -15.51
C TRP A 179 -6.77 -2.64 -15.20
N ARG A 180 -6.14 -1.52 -15.53
CA ARG A 180 -6.60 -0.18 -15.16
C ARG A 180 -6.58 0.75 -16.36
N SER A 181 -7.32 1.83 -16.22
CA SER A 181 -7.18 3.00 -17.08
C SER A 181 -6.61 4.18 -16.28
N ILE A 182 -5.88 5.09 -16.95
CA ILE A 182 -5.39 6.35 -16.37
C ILE A 182 -6.21 7.50 -16.95
N VAL A 183 -6.84 8.27 -16.07
CA VAL A 183 -7.58 9.49 -16.42
C VAL A 183 -6.75 10.70 -16.03
N ILE A 184 -6.66 11.69 -16.94
CA ILE A 184 -5.90 12.91 -16.74
C ILE A 184 -6.86 14.09 -16.72
N ARG A 185 -6.78 14.92 -15.68
CA ARG A 185 -7.63 16.12 -15.51
C ARG A 185 -6.83 17.39 -15.26
N ASP A 186 -7.37 18.49 -15.71
CA ASP A 186 -7.00 19.82 -15.26
C ASP A 186 -7.52 20.05 -13.83
N VAL A 187 -6.66 20.41 -12.91
CA VAL A 187 -6.98 20.54 -11.48
C VAL A 187 -7.94 21.72 -11.22
N LYS A 188 -7.80 22.82 -11.97
CA LYS A 188 -8.61 24.02 -11.78
C LYS A 188 -10.03 23.86 -12.30
N THR A 189 -10.16 23.31 -13.50
CA THR A 189 -11.47 23.21 -14.20
C THR A 189 -12.18 21.87 -13.97
N GLY A 190 -11.43 20.83 -13.59
CA GLY A 190 -11.91 19.46 -13.50
C GLY A 190 -12.14 18.78 -14.85
N ALA A 191 -11.77 19.44 -15.95
CA ALA A 191 -11.95 18.90 -17.30
C ALA A 191 -11.00 17.71 -17.55
N ILE A 192 -11.50 16.65 -18.19
CA ILE A 192 -10.68 15.57 -18.73
C ILE A 192 -9.91 16.14 -19.93
N LEU A 193 -8.58 16.00 -19.91
CA LEU A 193 -7.71 16.63 -20.90
C LEU A 193 -7.58 15.82 -22.20
N GLU A 194 -7.68 14.51 -22.08
CA GLU A 194 -7.53 13.58 -23.22
C GLU A 194 -8.24 12.25 -22.93
N PRO A 195 -8.41 11.35 -23.93
CA PRO A 195 -8.97 10.04 -23.69
C PRO A 195 -8.14 9.27 -22.64
N PRO A 196 -8.77 8.49 -21.75
CA PRO A 196 -8.03 7.69 -20.78
C PRO A 196 -7.03 6.75 -21.45
N LEU A 197 -5.83 6.60 -20.85
CA LEU A 197 -4.93 5.51 -21.21
C LEU A 197 -5.55 4.20 -20.70
N VAL A 198 -5.48 3.18 -21.52
CA VAL A 198 -6.08 1.86 -21.21
C VAL A 198 -5.00 0.78 -21.15
N ASP A 199 -5.40 -0.43 -20.74
CA ASP A 199 -4.51 -1.60 -20.67
C ASP A 199 -3.25 -1.34 -19.82
N VAL A 200 -3.41 -0.64 -18.70
CA VAL A 200 -2.35 -0.38 -17.71
C VAL A 200 -2.44 -1.42 -16.60
N LYS A 201 -1.32 -2.00 -16.19
CA LYS A 201 -1.32 -3.02 -15.12
C LYS A 201 -0.07 -2.92 -14.26
N PHE A 202 -0.23 -2.98 -12.93
CA PHE A 202 0.85 -2.90 -11.91
C PHE A 202 1.76 -1.67 -12.07
N SER A 203 1.16 -0.52 -12.32
CA SER A 203 1.85 0.73 -12.64
C SER A 203 1.72 1.77 -11.54
N GLY A 204 2.79 2.55 -11.31
CA GLY A 204 2.74 3.90 -10.78
C GLY A 204 2.33 4.91 -11.85
N ILE A 205 2.28 6.17 -11.47
CA ILE A 205 2.20 7.34 -12.37
C ILE A 205 3.27 8.31 -11.88
N GLU A 206 4.36 8.41 -12.64
CA GLU A 206 5.50 9.23 -12.25
C GLU A 206 5.71 10.38 -13.22
N TRP A 207 5.41 11.59 -12.77
CA TRP A 207 5.45 12.78 -13.60
C TRP A 207 6.88 13.23 -13.94
N LEU A 208 7.08 13.67 -15.18
CA LEU A 208 8.24 14.43 -15.60
C LEU A 208 7.80 15.87 -15.87
N SER A 209 7.96 16.73 -14.88
CA SER A 209 7.44 18.11 -14.89
C SER A 209 5.94 18.14 -15.20
N ASN A 210 5.54 18.98 -16.16
CA ASN A 210 4.17 19.09 -16.66
C ASN A 210 4.03 18.56 -18.10
N THR A 211 5.05 17.85 -18.60
CA THR A 211 5.10 17.43 -20.01
C THR A 211 4.48 16.06 -20.25
N GLY A 212 4.48 15.22 -19.25
CA GLY A 212 4.00 13.84 -19.33
C GLY A 212 4.39 13.05 -18.09
N PHE A 213 4.20 11.75 -18.14
CA PHE A 213 4.51 10.85 -17.03
C PHE A 213 4.94 9.47 -17.52
N PHE A 214 5.69 8.78 -16.68
CA PHE A 214 6.03 7.39 -16.87
C PHE A 214 4.92 6.50 -16.29
N TYR A 215 4.62 5.41 -17.00
CA TYR A 215 3.72 4.36 -16.56
C TYR A 215 4.17 3.01 -17.09
N SER A 216 3.73 1.94 -16.46
CA SER A 216 4.13 0.60 -16.84
C SER A 216 2.94 -0.26 -17.24
N SER A 217 3.16 -1.19 -18.16
CA SER A 217 2.16 -2.19 -18.52
C SER A 217 2.79 -3.41 -19.21
N TYR A 218 1.96 -4.39 -19.48
CA TYR A 218 2.26 -5.53 -20.35
C TYR A 218 1.59 -5.35 -21.70
N ASP A 219 2.01 -6.14 -22.69
CA ASP A 219 1.21 -6.33 -23.87
C ASP A 219 -0.11 -7.01 -23.48
N LYS A 220 -1.21 -6.56 -24.10
CA LYS A 220 -2.51 -7.16 -23.84
C LYS A 220 -2.49 -8.63 -24.26
N PRO A 221 -2.84 -9.56 -23.38
CA PRO A 221 -2.79 -10.97 -23.70
C PRO A 221 -3.91 -11.36 -24.67
N ASP A 222 -3.65 -12.40 -25.45
CA ASP A 222 -4.70 -13.07 -26.21
C ASP A 222 -5.55 -13.92 -25.24
N GLY A 223 -6.87 -13.80 -25.27
CA GLY A 223 -7.81 -14.53 -24.41
C GLY A 223 -8.21 -13.79 -23.15
N SER A 224 -8.34 -14.50 -22.03
CA SER A 224 -8.77 -13.92 -20.77
C SER A 224 -7.73 -12.98 -20.16
N GLU A 225 -8.13 -11.77 -19.86
CA GLU A 225 -7.28 -10.78 -19.18
C GLU A 225 -6.97 -11.17 -17.73
N LEU A 226 -7.82 -11.98 -17.08
CA LEU A 226 -7.67 -12.38 -15.69
C LEU A 226 -6.68 -13.53 -15.51
N SER A 227 -6.73 -14.54 -16.39
CA SER A 227 -5.93 -15.76 -16.27
C SER A 227 -4.70 -15.81 -17.18
N ALA A 228 -4.62 -14.94 -18.18
CA ALA A 228 -3.50 -14.93 -19.09
C ALA A 228 -2.18 -14.54 -18.42
N LYS A 229 -1.12 -15.27 -18.78
CA LYS A 229 0.21 -15.01 -18.25
C LYS A 229 0.76 -13.67 -18.77
N THR A 230 1.21 -12.84 -17.84
CA THR A 230 1.91 -11.58 -18.10
C THR A 230 3.33 -11.68 -17.54
N ASP A 231 4.37 -11.59 -18.38
CA ASP A 231 5.77 -11.82 -17.99
C ASP A 231 6.78 -10.83 -18.58
N GLN A 232 6.30 -9.86 -19.37
CA GLN A 232 7.13 -8.81 -19.96
C GLN A 232 6.58 -7.43 -19.62
N HIS A 233 6.85 -6.96 -18.41
CA HIS A 233 6.48 -5.62 -18.03
C HIS A 233 7.39 -4.59 -18.70
N LYS A 234 6.81 -3.49 -19.13
CA LYS A 234 7.47 -2.43 -19.91
C LYS A 234 7.17 -1.09 -19.29
N LEU A 235 8.13 -0.19 -19.32
CA LEU A 235 7.97 1.20 -18.92
C LEU A 235 7.78 2.08 -20.17
N TYR A 236 6.74 2.89 -20.15
CA TYR A 236 6.40 3.83 -21.20
C TYR A 236 6.45 5.27 -20.68
N PHE A 237 6.71 6.21 -21.58
CA PHE A 237 6.51 7.64 -21.32
C PHE A 237 5.36 8.15 -22.16
N HIS A 238 4.30 8.62 -21.48
CA HIS A 238 3.17 9.28 -22.11
C HIS A 238 3.38 10.79 -22.13
N ARG A 239 3.39 11.37 -23.33
CA ARG A 239 3.46 12.81 -23.52
C ARG A 239 2.05 13.38 -23.63
N LEU A 240 1.70 14.34 -22.76
CA LEU A 240 0.37 14.95 -22.78
C LEU A 240 0.00 15.52 -24.15
N GLY A 241 -1.25 15.30 -24.57
CA GLY A 241 -1.78 15.75 -25.85
C GLY A 241 -1.39 14.89 -27.04
N THR A 242 -0.79 13.72 -26.82
CA THR A 242 -0.48 12.75 -27.87
C THR A 242 -1.32 11.46 -27.67
N PRO A 243 -1.63 10.71 -28.71
CA PRO A 243 -2.35 9.46 -28.53
C PRO A 243 -1.45 8.40 -27.87
N GLN A 244 -2.02 7.57 -26.98
CA GLN A 244 -1.32 6.47 -26.27
C GLN A 244 -0.53 5.56 -27.24
N SER A 245 -1.02 5.35 -28.46
CA SER A 245 -0.31 4.53 -29.47
C SER A 245 1.05 5.11 -29.93
N SER A 246 1.35 6.35 -29.56
CA SER A 246 2.64 7.00 -29.83
C SER A 246 3.55 7.09 -28.59
N ASP A 247 3.17 6.46 -27.48
CA ASP A 247 3.95 6.47 -26.26
C ASP A 247 5.32 5.81 -26.48
N GLU A 248 6.32 6.42 -25.91
CA GLU A 248 7.71 5.97 -26.02
C GLU A 248 7.96 4.79 -25.10
N LEU A 249 8.45 3.67 -25.65
CA LEU A 249 8.97 2.57 -24.85
C LEU A 249 10.34 2.96 -24.26
N VAL A 250 10.36 3.16 -22.94
CA VAL A 250 11.55 3.63 -22.22
C VAL A 250 12.43 2.48 -21.74
N PHE A 251 11.80 1.39 -21.22
CA PHE A 251 12.55 0.26 -20.67
C PHE A 251 11.76 -1.05 -20.82
N GLY A 252 12.50 -2.17 -20.96
CA GLY A 252 11.95 -3.50 -21.13
C GLY A 252 11.57 -3.83 -22.58
N GLY A 253 10.83 -4.91 -22.77
CA GLY A 253 10.30 -5.31 -24.08
C GLY A 253 11.25 -6.11 -24.97
N SER A 254 12.51 -6.34 -24.59
CA SER A 254 13.39 -7.28 -25.27
C SER A 254 13.27 -8.69 -24.68
N ASN A 255 13.63 -9.71 -25.46
CA ASN A 255 13.68 -11.09 -24.95
C ASN A 255 14.79 -11.32 -23.91
N GLU A 256 15.76 -10.43 -23.87
CA GLU A 256 16.93 -10.49 -22.99
C GLU A 256 16.67 -9.76 -21.67
N GLU A 257 15.73 -8.78 -21.67
CA GLU A 257 15.35 -7.98 -20.51
C GLU A 257 13.86 -8.20 -20.16
N LYS A 258 13.56 -9.41 -19.68
CA LYS A 258 12.20 -9.77 -19.23
C LYS A 258 12.08 -9.58 -17.74
N HIS A 259 11.15 -8.71 -17.35
CA HIS A 259 10.83 -8.46 -15.95
C HIS A 259 9.33 -8.62 -15.72
N ARG A 260 8.98 -9.13 -14.55
CA ARG A 260 7.58 -9.21 -14.13
C ARG A 260 7.03 -7.88 -13.65
N TYR A 261 7.90 -7.06 -13.06
CA TYR A 261 7.53 -5.76 -12.51
C TYR A 261 8.59 -4.75 -12.91
N VAL A 262 8.17 -3.63 -13.44
CA VAL A 262 9.02 -2.48 -13.74
C VAL A 262 8.33 -1.24 -13.18
N GLY A 263 9.03 -0.49 -12.35
CA GLY A 263 8.59 0.79 -11.80
C GLY A 263 9.57 1.89 -12.15
N ALA A 264 9.17 3.12 -11.95
CA ALA A 264 10.00 4.29 -12.19
C ALA A 264 9.75 5.35 -11.11
N ASP A 265 10.84 6.01 -10.71
CA ASP A 265 10.84 7.20 -9.84
C ASP A 265 11.69 8.27 -10.50
N VAL A 266 11.25 9.52 -10.47
CA VAL A 266 12.01 10.68 -10.96
C VAL A 266 12.58 11.42 -9.77
N GLY A 267 13.89 11.70 -9.80
CA GLY A 267 14.52 12.51 -8.76
C GLY A 267 13.88 13.91 -8.67
N ALA A 268 13.88 14.49 -7.47
CA ALA A 268 13.18 15.74 -7.17
C ALA A 268 13.54 16.93 -8.07
N ASP A 269 14.73 16.91 -8.70
CA ASP A 269 15.17 17.92 -9.67
C ASP A 269 14.79 17.58 -11.12
N GLY A 270 14.08 16.46 -11.36
CA GLY A 270 13.69 16.00 -12.69
C GLY A 270 14.85 15.48 -13.55
N ARG A 271 16.05 15.35 -12.99
CA ARG A 271 17.26 14.97 -13.73
C ARG A 271 17.40 13.46 -13.90
N TYR A 272 17.21 12.71 -12.86
CA TYR A 272 17.44 11.26 -12.88
C TYR A 272 16.13 10.49 -12.89
N LEU A 273 16.01 9.60 -13.86
CA LEU A 273 14.99 8.55 -13.85
C LEU A 273 15.62 7.29 -13.25
N VAL A 274 15.07 6.81 -12.15
CA VAL A 274 15.47 5.56 -11.50
C VAL A 274 14.43 4.49 -11.85
N ILE A 275 14.89 3.38 -12.42
CA ILE A 275 14.03 2.27 -12.83
C ILE A 275 14.30 1.06 -11.93
N SER A 276 13.25 0.56 -11.32
CA SER A 276 13.22 -0.69 -10.56
C SER A 276 12.66 -1.81 -11.43
N ALA A 277 13.39 -2.92 -11.58
CA ALA A 277 12.99 -4.05 -12.40
C ALA A 277 13.17 -5.38 -11.64
N ALA A 278 12.09 -6.14 -11.48
CA ALA A 278 12.04 -7.33 -10.65
C ALA A 278 11.27 -8.49 -11.32
N ASN A 279 11.66 -9.74 -10.97
CA ASN A 279 10.96 -10.96 -11.36
C ASN A 279 10.21 -11.63 -10.20
N SER A 280 10.37 -11.12 -8.98
CA SER A 280 9.75 -11.59 -7.75
C SER A 280 9.19 -10.42 -6.93
N THR A 281 8.59 -10.73 -5.78
CA THR A 281 8.12 -9.74 -4.81
C THR A 281 9.22 -9.25 -3.86
N SER A 282 10.43 -9.76 -3.99
CA SER A 282 11.60 -9.33 -3.24
C SER A 282 12.84 -9.37 -4.13
N GLY A 283 13.71 -8.37 -3.93
CA GLY A 283 14.87 -8.14 -4.77
C GLY A 283 14.51 -7.47 -6.10
N ASN A 284 15.31 -6.48 -6.48
CA ASN A 284 15.17 -5.80 -7.76
C ASN A 284 16.52 -5.32 -8.30
N ARG A 285 16.60 -5.23 -9.62
CA ARG A 285 17.66 -4.49 -10.30
C ARG A 285 17.33 -3.01 -10.27
N LEU A 286 18.33 -2.14 -10.18
CA LEU A 286 18.17 -0.69 -10.29
C LEU A 286 19.00 -0.15 -11.45
N PHE A 287 18.34 0.67 -12.26
CA PHE A 287 18.92 1.39 -13.38
C PHE A 287 18.67 2.88 -13.21
N VAL A 288 19.60 3.69 -13.68
CA VAL A 288 19.48 5.15 -13.67
C VAL A 288 19.73 5.68 -15.07
N LYS A 289 18.87 6.61 -15.50
CA LYS A 289 19.06 7.38 -16.74
C LYS A 289 19.17 8.86 -16.38
N ASP A 290 20.21 9.54 -16.86
CA ASP A 290 20.36 11.00 -16.77
C ASP A 290 19.56 11.64 -17.91
N LEU A 291 18.37 12.14 -17.59
CA LEU A 291 17.45 12.76 -18.54
C LEU A 291 18.00 14.07 -19.13
N SER A 292 18.98 14.70 -18.48
CA SER A 292 19.62 15.94 -18.94
C SER A 292 20.75 15.71 -19.95
N SER A 293 21.30 14.50 -20.00
CA SER A 293 22.50 14.20 -20.79
C SER A 293 22.24 14.05 -22.29
N GLY A 294 20.99 13.81 -22.69
CA GLY A 294 20.65 13.46 -24.07
C GLY A 294 21.21 12.10 -24.53
N ASN A 295 21.74 11.30 -23.59
CA ASN A 295 22.22 9.95 -23.81
C ASN A 295 21.11 8.94 -23.40
N ASP A 296 20.90 7.91 -24.20
CA ASP A 296 19.91 6.86 -23.93
C ASP A 296 20.46 5.68 -23.10
N GLU A 297 21.72 5.75 -22.65
CA GLU A 297 22.34 4.70 -21.87
C GLU A 297 21.83 4.68 -20.41
N PHE A 298 21.62 3.47 -19.92
CA PHE A 298 21.29 3.24 -18.52
C PHE A 298 22.55 2.92 -17.71
N ILE A 299 22.68 3.58 -16.58
CA ILE A 299 23.66 3.25 -15.55
C ILE A 299 23.07 2.16 -14.68
N VAL A 300 23.80 1.04 -14.51
CA VAL A 300 23.34 -0.07 -13.66
C VAL A 300 23.87 0.15 -12.25
N LEU A 301 22.98 0.32 -11.28
CA LEU A 301 23.34 0.40 -9.85
C LEU A 301 23.26 -0.99 -9.20
N PHE A 302 22.14 -1.69 -9.39
CA PHE A 302 21.99 -3.07 -8.91
C PHE A 302 21.87 -3.98 -10.12
N ALA A 303 22.87 -4.84 -10.29
CA ALA A 303 22.96 -5.71 -11.46
C ALA A 303 22.14 -7.00 -11.34
N ASP A 304 21.73 -7.36 -10.12
CA ASP A 304 20.96 -8.56 -9.81
C ASP A 304 19.83 -8.27 -8.82
N GLU A 305 18.98 -9.26 -8.58
CA GLU A 305 17.80 -9.18 -7.69
C GLU A 305 18.10 -9.79 -6.30
N SER A 306 19.35 -9.77 -5.85
CA SER A 306 19.75 -10.32 -4.54
C SER A 306 19.34 -9.43 -3.37
N ALA A 307 18.93 -8.19 -3.64
CA ALA A 307 18.54 -7.21 -2.65
C ALA A 307 17.46 -6.27 -3.19
N ASP A 308 16.75 -5.62 -2.27
CA ASP A 308 15.82 -4.54 -2.59
C ASP A 308 16.56 -3.20 -2.63
N GLY A 309 16.14 -2.31 -3.52
CA GLY A 309 16.58 -0.93 -3.57
C GLY A 309 15.48 -0.01 -4.06
N SER A 310 15.30 1.14 -3.38
CA SER A 310 14.31 2.15 -3.76
C SER A 310 14.88 3.55 -3.56
N LEU A 311 14.55 4.47 -4.49
CA LEU A 311 14.89 5.88 -4.35
C LEU A 311 14.08 6.47 -3.20
N LEU A 312 14.75 7.21 -2.29
CA LEU A 312 14.11 7.99 -1.24
C LEU A 312 14.09 9.48 -1.58
N GLU A 313 15.20 9.98 -2.11
CA GLU A 313 15.41 11.40 -2.37
C GLU A 313 16.57 11.58 -3.34
N SER A 314 16.64 12.73 -3.97
CA SER A 314 17.84 13.20 -4.70
C SER A 314 18.35 14.51 -4.10
N ASP A 315 19.66 14.62 -3.89
CA ASP A 315 20.31 15.80 -3.32
C ASP A 315 21.68 16.04 -3.96
N ASP A 316 21.91 17.21 -4.51
CA ASP A 316 23.19 17.64 -5.10
C ASP A 316 23.83 16.60 -6.08
N ASN A 317 23.07 16.01 -6.99
CA ASN A 317 23.46 14.92 -7.90
C ASN A 317 23.66 13.54 -7.26
N LEU A 318 23.41 13.39 -5.97
CA LEU A 318 23.40 12.10 -5.29
C LEU A 318 21.98 11.53 -5.25
N LEU A 319 21.88 10.23 -5.38
CA LEU A 319 20.65 9.49 -5.14
C LEU A 319 20.73 8.86 -3.76
N LEU A 320 19.78 9.16 -2.89
CA LEU A 320 19.61 8.51 -1.59
C LEU A 320 18.71 7.29 -1.79
N ILE A 321 19.28 6.12 -1.57
CA ILE A 321 18.62 4.84 -1.84
C ILE A 321 18.52 4.06 -0.54
N GLN A 322 17.31 3.63 -0.18
CA GLN A 322 17.13 2.60 0.83
C GLN A 322 17.37 1.23 0.20
N THR A 323 18.15 0.38 0.89
CA THR A 323 18.47 -0.96 0.41
C THR A 323 18.77 -1.92 1.55
N ASN A 324 18.51 -3.21 1.33
CA ASN A 324 19.00 -4.30 2.17
C ASN A 324 20.25 -5.02 1.60
N LYS A 325 20.87 -4.46 0.55
CA LYS A 325 22.10 -5.00 -0.03
C LYS A 325 23.24 -4.96 0.99
N ASP A 326 23.77 -6.16 1.31
CA ASP A 326 24.79 -6.35 2.35
C ASP A 326 24.41 -5.76 3.73
N ALA A 327 23.10 -5.60 3.99
CA ALA A 327 22.52 -5.01 5.19
C ALA A 327 21.09 -5.55 5.41
N PRO A 328 20.93 -6.79 5.93
CA PRO A 328 19.60 -7.45 6.05
C PRO A 328 18.53 -6.62 6.74
N ASN A 329 18.91 -5.76 7.70
CA ASN A 329 17.98 -4.85 8.39
C ASN A 329 17.76 -3.53 7.63
N GLY A 330 18.39 -3.35 6.48
CA GLY A 330 18.28 -2.14 5.67
C GLY A 330 19.23 -1.02 6.11
N ARG A 331 19.62 -0.22 5.12
CA ARG A 331 20.42 1.00 5.26
C ARG A 331 20.00 2.03 4.22
N VAL A 332 20.41 3.28 4.40
CA VAL A 332 20.32 4.31 3.36
C VAL A 332 21.71 4.64 2.87
N ILE A 333 21.91 4.57 1.57
CA ILE A 333 23.16 4.90 0.89
C ILE A 333 22.98 6.15 0.02
N ALA A 334 24.04 6.93 -0.12
CA ALA A 334 24.16 7.95 -1.15
C ALA A 334 25.02 7.41 -2.31
N VAL A 335 24.49 7.52 -3.51
CA VAL A 335 25.12 7.04 -4.75
C VAL A 335 25.26 8.20 -5.73
N ASP A 336 26.49 8.43 -6.22
CA ASP A 336 26.72 9.24 -7.40
C ASP A 336 26.53 8.36 -8.64
N PRO A 337 25.54 8.63 -9.51
CA PRO A 337 25.35 7.83 -10.72
C PRO A 337 26.55 7.82 -11.68
N GLN A 338 27.45 8.81 -11.60
CA GLN A 338 28.67 8.83 -12.38
C GLN A 338 29.76 7.93 -11.79
N LEU A 339 29.62 7.49 -10.54
CA LEU A 339 30.51 6.58 -9.82
C LEU A 339 29.71 5.39 -9.27
N PRO A 340 29.10 4.57 -10.14
CA PRO A 340 28.12 3.56 -9.75
C PRO A 340 28.68 2.34 -8.98
N ASP A 341 30.01 2.23 -8.91
CA ASP A 341 30.66 1.10 -8.21
C ASP A 341 30.23 1.06 -6.73
N PRO A 342 29.78 -0.09 -6.22
CA PRO A 342 29.39 -0.23 -4.81
C PRO A 342 30.47 0.18 -3.81
N GLY A 343 31.74 0.09 -4.19
CA GLY A 343 32.85 0.57 -3.36
C GLY A 343 32.92 2.10 -3.19
N GLN A 344 32.14 2.86 -3.95
CA GLN A 344 32.05 4.33 -3.86
C GLN A 344 30.78 4.81 -3.12
N TRP A 345 29.86 3.90 -2.77
CA TRP A 345 28.65 4.25 -2.07
C TRP A 345 28.95 4.70 -0.64
N ILE A 346 28.21 5.67 -0.17
CA ILE A 346 28.37 6.26 1.17
C ILE A 346 27.17 5.87 2.02
N ASP A 347 27.40 5.24 3.18
CA ASP A 347 26.35 4.99 4.14
C ASP A 347 25.89 6.33 4.77
N VAL A 348 24.63 6.69 4.52
CA VAL A 348 23.96 7.85 5.11
C VAL A 348 23.28 7.44 6.43
N ILE A 349 22.50 6.36 6.39
CA ILE A 349 21.99 5.71 7.60
C ILE A 349 22.51 4.27 7.56
N PRO A 350 23.53 3.91 8.36
CA PRO A 350 24.05 2.54 8.36
C PRO A 350 23.04 1.55 8.93
N GLU A 351 23.21 0.27 8.59
CA GLU A 351 22.43 -0.80 9.17
C GLU A 351 22.49 -0.79 10.70
N GLY A 352 21.33 -0.97 11.33
CA GLY A 352 21.15 -1.09 12.77
C GLY A 352 20.66 -2.47 13.19
N GLU A 353 20.32 -2.59 14.48
CA GLU A 353 19.80 -3.82 15.07
C GLU A 353 18.40 -4.17 14.55
N PHE A 354 17.61 -3.17 14.17
CA PHE A 354 16.20 -3.32 13.77
C PHE A 354 16.03 -2.97 12.29
N VAL A 355 14.99 -3.53 11.68
CA VAL A 355 14.66 -3.26 10.27
C VAL A 355 14.32 -1.80 10.09
N LEU A 356 15.02 -1.15 9.16
CA LEU A 356 14.85 0.24 8.79
C LEU A 356 13.71 0.38 7.77
N ASN A 357 12.81 1.32 8.04
CA ASN A 357 11.93 1.92 7.05
C ASN A 357 12.23 3.42 7.02
N ALA A 358 12.79 3.92 5.94
CA ALA A 358 13.18 5.32 5.82
C ALA A 358 12.21 6.11 4.94
N ASN A 359 11.97 7.36 5.35
CA ASN A 359 11.18 8.33 4.59
C ASN A 359 11.96 9.64 4.45
N SER A 360 11.67 10.42 3.41
CA SER A 360 12.18 11.78 3.23
C SER A 360 11.06 12.82 3.34
N GLY A 361 11.37 13.98 3.90
CA GLY A 361 10.43 15.09 3.98
C GLY A 361 11.03 16.31 4.64
N ALA A 362 10.63 17.49 4.20
CA ALA A 362 11.10 18.78 4.73
C ALA A 362 12.63 18.94 4.74
N GLY A 363 13.35 18.26 3.82
CA GLY A 363 14.82 18.29 3.74
C GLY A 363 15.52 17.44 4.79
N PHE A 364 14.83 16.44 5.37
CA PHE A 364 15.36 15.48 6.34
C PHE A 364 15.03 14.04 5.96
N LEU A 365 15.75 13.11 6.58
CA LEU A 365 15.40 11.69 6.57
C LEU A 365 14.82 11.30 7.93
N PHE A 366 13.82 10.43 7.90
CA PHE A 366 13.19 9.85 9.09
C PHE A 366 13.34 8.34 9.03
N ALA A 367 14.13 7.81 9.96
CA ALA A 367 14.31 6.37 10.12
C ALA A 367 13.27 5.85 11.12
N GLU A 368 12.34 5.05 10.63
CA GLU A 368 11.33 4.36 11.41
C GLU A 368 11.79 2.93 11.69
N TYR A 369 11.75 2.54 12.96
CA TYR A 369 12.10 1.20 13.42
C TYR A 369 10.94 0.61 14.22
N MET A 370 10.66 -0.67 14.03
CA MET A 370 9.77 -1.42 14.90
C MET A 370 10.60 -2.12 15.97
N VAL A 371 10.62 -1.57 17.18
CA VAL A 371 11.40 -2.10 18.31
C VAL A 371 10.44 -2.72 19.32
N ASP A 372 10.51 -4.03 19.49
CA ASP A 372 9.63 -4.76 20.40
C ASP A 372 8.14 -4.40 20.20
N ALA A 373 7.67 -4.41 18.94
CA ALA A 373 6.31 -4.06 18.53
C ALA A 373 5.89 -2.59 18.79
N ILE A 374 6.84 -1.67 18.96
CA ILE A 374 6.63 -0.24 19.16
C ILE A 374 7.45 0.54 18.13
N SER A 375 6.84 1.53 17.48
CA SER A 375 7.57 2.41 16.56
C SER A 375 8.55 3.31 17.33
N ARG A 376 9.73 3.45 16.76
CA ARG A 376 10.73 4.49 17.12
C ARG A 376 11.13 5.21 15.87
N VAL A 377 11.20 6.54 15.94
CA VAL A 377 11.51 7.39 14.80
C VAL A 377 12.68 8.29 15.13
N THR A 378 13.69 8.26 14.26
CA THR A 378 14.89 9.10 14.39
C THR A 378 15.01 9.99 13.17
N GLN A 379 15.23 11.27 13.39
CA GLN A 379 15.44 12.28 12.36
C GLN A 379 16.93 12.46 12.07
N PHE A 380 17.29 12.46 10.78
CA PHE A 380 18.63 12.72 10.27
C PHE A 380 18.60 13.87 9.26
N ASP A 381 19.73 14.56 9.06
CA ASP A 381 19.90 15.36 7.86
C ASP A 381 20.23 14.48 6.65
N LEU A 382 20.18 15.04 5.43
CA LEU A 382 20.44 14.30 4.17
C LEU A 382 21.87 13.75 4.06
N LYS A 383 22.77 14.14 4.98
CA LYS A 383 24.17 13.66 5.06
C LYS A 383 24.36 12.59 6.14
N GLY A 384 23.27 12.13 6.78
CA GLY A 384 23.28 11.04 7.75
C GLY A 384 23.65 11.47 9.17
N ARG A 385 23.75 12.78 9.46
CA ARG A 385 23.93 13.22 10.82
C ARG A 385 22.61 13.12 11.59
N MET A 386 22.60 12.32 12.66
CA MET A 386 21.46 12.22 13.57
C MET A 386 21.17 13.60 14.20
N ILE A 387 19.91 14.03 14.11
CA ILE A 387 19.41 15.28 14.70
C ILE A 387 18.76 14.98 16.05
N ARG A 388 17.79 14.07 16.11
CA ARG A 388 17.02 13.73 17.31
C ARG A 388 16.17 12.47 17.14
N ASN A 389 15.70 11.95 18.26
CA ASN A 389 14.56 11.05 18.27
C ASN A 389 13.25 11.87 18.31
N ILE A 390 12.23 11.42 17.60
CA ILE A 390 10.89 12.03 17.60
C ILE A 390 10.09 11.42 18.75
N GLU A 391 9.53 12.27 19.62
CA GLU A 391 8.61 11.82 20.66
C GLU A 391 7.26 11.46 20.08
N LEU A 392 6.83 10.20 20.27
CA LEU A 392 5.53 9.71 19.86
C LEU A 392 4.51 9.86 21.00
N PRO A 393 3.20 9.94 20.71
CA PRO A 393 2.17 10.24 21.73
C PRO A 393 2.03 9.21 22.85
N ASP A 394 2.36 7.94 22.57
CA ASP A 394 2.22 6.80 23.48
C ASP A 394 2.99 5.59 22.93
N LEU A 395 2.89 4.44 23.60
CA LEU A 395 3.31 3.14 23.05
C LEU A 395 2.38 2.76 21.90
N GLY A 396 2.89 2.56 20.69
CA GLY A 396 2.08 2.23 19.53
C GLY A 396 2.84 2.27 18.22
N THR A 397 2.10 2.36 17.14
CA THR A 397 2.63 2.41 15.77
C THR A 397 2.44 3.81 15.20
N ALA A 398 3.53 4.37 14.69
CA ALA A 398 3.53 5.60 13.90
C ALA A 398 3.91 5.28 12.45
N SER A 399 3.40 6.05 11.49
CA SER A 399 3.76 5.96 10.08
C SER A 399 3.49 7.28 9.35
N GLY A 400 4.30 7.58 8.36
CA GLY A 400 4.23 8.82 7.59
C GLY A 400 5.58 9.50 7.55
N PHE A 401 5.69 10.73 8.06
CA PHE A 401 6.92 11.53 8.09
C PHE A 401 7.51 11.87 6.72
N SER A 402 6.71 11.74 5.66
CA SER A 402 7.08 12.09 4.29
C SER A 402 6.44 13.41 3.86
N GLY A 403 7.08 14.07 2.89
CA GLY A 403 6.58 15.32 2.31
C GLY A 403 7.59 15.99 1.40
N GLU A 404 7.18 17.09 0.77
CA GLU A 404 8.06 17.86 -0.11
C GLU A 404 9.27 18.43 0.68
N LYS A 405 10.38 18.68 -0.03
CA LYS A 405 11.66 19.11 0.56
C LYS A 405 11.57 20.46 1.31
N ASP A 406 10.69 21.34 0.89
CA ASP A 406 10.50 22.69 1.45
C ASP A 406 9.28 22.79 2.39
N GLN A 407 8.61 21.68 2.67
CA GLN A 407 7.42 21.64 3.52
C GLN A 407 7.74 22.06 4.97
N GLU A 408 6.92 22.96 5.53
CA GLU A 408 7.16 23.48 6.89
C GLU A 408 6.74 22.54 8.02
N ALA A 409 5.74 21.71 7.77
CA ALA A 409 5.21 20.73 8.73
C ALA A 409 4.95 19.40 8.04
N LEU A 410 5.38 18.31 8.65
CA LEU A 410 5.07 16.96 8.20
C LEU A 410 3.89 16.39 8.99
N TYR A 411 3.27 15.37 8.43
CA TYR A 411 2.14 14.68 9.06
C TYR A 411 2.47 13.20 9.25
N PHE A 412 1.98 12.65 10.36
CA PHE A 412 2.08 11.22 10.60
C PHE A 412 0.80 10.70 11.26
N THR A 413 0.50 9.44 11.06
CA THR A 413 -0.59 8.74 11.72
C THR A 413 -0.03 7.97 12.91
N PHE A 414 -0.71 8.04 14.05
CA PHE A 414 -0.41 7.25 15.23
C PHE A 414 -1.62 6.42 15.65
N THR A 415 -1.39 5.17 16.03
CA THR A 415 -2.42 4.26 16.53
C THR A 415 -1.86 3.28 17.56
N ASN A 416 -2.74 2.81 18.46
CA ASN A 416 -2.47 1.66 19.32
C ASN A 416 -3.78 0.97 19.70
N TYR A 417 -3.76 -0.02 20.60
CA TYR A 417 -4.94 -0.79 20.98
C TYR A 417 -6.05 0.03 21.67
N ARG A 418 -5.76 1.24 22.14
CA ARG A 418 -6.74 2.15 22.77
C ARG A 418 -6.97 3.44 21.97
N ILE A 419 -6.05 3.82 21.08
CA ILE A 419 -6.14 5.02 20.25
C ILE A 419 -6.38 4.56 18.81
N ALA A 420 -7.59 4.77 18.30
CA ALA A 420 -7.85 4.60 16.87
C ALA A 420 -7.00 5.60 16.07
N PRO A 421 -6.69 5.33 14.79
CA PRO A 421 -5.78 6.15 14.00
C PRO A 421 -6.09 7.65 14.14
N ALA A 422 -5.12 8.40 14.63
CA ALA A 422 -5.16 9.85 14.79
C ALA A 422 -3.99 10.48 14.05
N ILE A 423 -4.18 11.68 13.54
CA ILE A 423 -3.20 12.41 12.73
C ILE A 423 -2.50 13.44 13.60
N PHE A 424 -1.20 13.45 13.52
CA PHE A 424 -0.32 14.41 14.21
C PHE A 424 0.49 15.21 13.20
N THR A 425 0.86 16.42 13.56
CA THR A 425 1.88 17.21 12.87
C THR A 425 3.22 17.06 13.56
N LEU A 426 4.28 17.16 12.78
CA LEU A 426 5.66 17.28 13.24
C LEU A 426 6.24 18.60 12.68
N ASP A 427 6.74 19.46 13.55
CA ASP A 427 7.66 20.55 13.16
C ASP A 427 9.06 19.94 12.95
N PRO A 428 9.55 19.80 11.71
CA PRO A 428 10.81 19.11 11.45
C PRO A 428 12.03 19.91 11.94
N LYS A 429 11.91 21.22 12.15
CA LYS A 429 13.00 22.08 12.65
C LYS A 429 13.15 21.98 14.16
N ARG A 430 12.02 21.82 14.89
CA ARG A 430 11.99 21.74 16.35
C ARG A 430 11.88 20.32 16.89
N GLY A 431 11.27 19.41 16.10
CA GLY A 431 10.96 18.04 16.51
C GLY A 431 9.71 17.95 17.40
N GLU A 432 8.93 19.01 17.47
CA GLU A 432 7.70 19.07 18.27
C GLU A 432 6.54 18.41 17.50
N THR A 433 5.81 17.54 18.20
CA THR A 433 4.64 16.87 17.67
C THR A 433 3.36 17.40 18.29
N THR A 434 2.32 17.64 17.50
CA THR A 434 1.02 18.09 17.98
C THR A 434 -0.12 17.31 17.35
N LEU A 435 -1.17 17.06 18.14
CA LEU A 435 -2.38 16.43 17.60
C LEU A 435 -3.02 17.35 16.57
N TYR A 436 -3.08 16.90 15.32
CA TYR A 436 -3.75 17.60 14.23
C TYR A 436 -5.23 17.24 14.16
N ARG A 437 -5.54 15.93 14.15
CA ARG A 437 -6.93 15.45 14.09
C ARG A 437 -7.08 14.16 14.90
N ALA A 438 -7.96 14.21 15.88
CA ALA A 438 -8.32 13.05 16.67
C ALA A 438 -9.25 12.13 15.86
N SER A 439 -9.16 10.83 16.11
CA SER A 439 -10.13 9.87 15.58
C SER A 439 -11.54 10.15 16.13
N GLN A 440 -12.54 10.01 15.27
CA GLN A 440 -13.95 10.07 15.62
C GLN A 440 -14.54 8.69 16.01
N SER A 441 -13.68 7.72 16.29
CA SER A 441 -14.11 6.38 16.71
C SER A 441 -15.04 6.44 17.94
N PRO A 442 -16.15 5.68 17.94
CA PRO A 442 -17.04 5.61 19.11
C PRO A 442 -16.44 4.82 20.29
N PHE A 443 -15.26 4.25 20.12
CA PHE A 443 -14.55 3.51 21.16
C PHE A 443 -13.89 4.46 22.16
N ASP A 444 -14.31 4.37 23.43
CA ASP A 444 -13.68 5.14 24.52
C ASP A 444 -12.39 4.45 25.01
N GLY A 445 -11.29 4.76 24.35
CA GLY A 445 -9.97 4.25 24.69
C GLY A 445 -9.40 4.73 26.04
N ASN A 446 -9.97 5.79 26.64
CA ASN A 446 -9.52 6.30 27.94
C ASN A 446 -9.82 5.35 29.10
N ARG A 447 -10.70 4.40 28.89
CA ARG A 447 -11.03 3.33 29.84
C ARG A 447 -9.98 2.21 29.89
N PHE A 448 -9.00 2.25 29.00
CA PHE A 448 -8.00 1.19 28.81
C PHE A 448 -6.60 1.78 28.89
N LYS A 449 -5.64 0.91 29.17
CA LYS A 449 -4.21 1.19 29.16
C LYS A 449 -3.52 0.24 28.19
N THR A 450 -2.60 0.77 27.39
CA THR A 450 -1.70 -0.05 26.58
C THR A 450 -0.47 -0.35 27.40
N GLU A 451 -0.09 -1.62 27.50
CA GLU A 451 1.11 -2.07 28.19
C GLU A 451 1.92 -3.00 27.27
N GLN A 452 3.23 -2.87 27.31
CA GLN A 452 4.15 -3.82 26.71
C GLN A 452 4.55 -4.85 27.75
N VAL A 453 4.41 -6.12 27.40
CA VAL A 453 4.72 -7.25 28.30
C VAL A 453 5.67 -8.21 27.60
N PHE A 454 6.75 -8.59 28.28
CA PHE A 454 7.71 -9.58 27.79
C PHE A 454 7.49 -10.92 28.48
N PHE A 455 7.56 -11.98 27.71
CA PHE A 455 7.50 -13.36 28.22
C PHE A 455 8.35 -14.27 27.35
N ASN A 456 8.86 -15.34 27.94
CA ASN A 456 9.65 -16.30 27.19
C ASN A 456 8.75 -17.31 26.48
N SER A 457 9.08 -17.62 25.24
CA SER A 457 8.51 -18.73 24.46
C SER A 457 8.97 -20.07 25.04
N LYS A 458 8.35 -21.20 24.55
CA LYS A 458 8.70 -22.57 25.00
C LYS A 458 10.15 -22.95 24.70
N ASP A 459 10.77 -22.35 23.70
CA ASP A 459 12.16 -22.56 23.31
C ASP A 459 13.14 -21.63 24.03
N GLY A 460 12.63 -20.74 24.90
CA GLY A 460 13.41 -19.79 25.68
C GLY A 460 13.65 -18.45 25.00
N THR A 461 13.12 -18.27 23.78
CA THR A 461 13.18 -16.97 23.08
C THR A 461 12.35 -15.93 23.82
#